data_5ad7a5652c6d0a91bdb60e7f8fce6238
#
_entry.id   5ad7a5652c6d0a91bdb60e7f8fce6238
#
_cell.length_a   1.000
_cell.length_b   1.000
_cell.length_c   1.000
_cell.angle_alpha   90.00
_cell.angle_beta   90.00
_cell.angle_gamma   90.00
#
_symmetry.space_group_name_H-M   'P 1'
#
loop_
_entity.id
_entity.type
_entity.pdbx_description
1 polymer ?
#
loop_
_entity_poly.entity_id
_entity_poly.type
_entity_poly.pdbx_seq_one_letter_code
_entity_poly.pdbx_strand_id
1 'polypeptide(L)' 'MKIEIGTNEAGQRLDKFLRKYFKDVPLSAIFKALRKGDIRVNGTKKKENYALELGDEIEVRYLQSKKESNSSKEVNFI' A
#
# COMPACT_ATOMS: atom_id res chain seq x y z
N MET A 1 -5.51 5.64 8.11
CA MET A 1 -5.09 6.65 7.13
C MET A 1 -5.85 6.46 5.84
N LYS A 2 -6.39 7.52 5.30
CA LYS A 2 -7.15 7.46 4.05
C LYS A 2 -6.60 8.46 3.04
N ILE A 3 -6.57 8.06 1.79
CA ILE A 3 -6.03 8.88 0.70
C ILE A 3 -7.07 8.94 -0.41
N GLU A 4 -7.49 10.14 -0.77
CA GLU A 4 -8.44 10.32 -1.86
C GLU A 4 -7.70 10.50 -3.17
N ILE A 5 -8.14 9.78 -4.21
CA ILE A 5 -7.48 9.79 -5.51
C ILE A 5 -8.01 10.98 -6.33
N GLY A 6 -7.10 11.89 -6.67
CA GLY A 6 -7.42 13.03 -7.52
C GLY A 6 -7.10 12.75 -8.97
N THR A 7 -7.21 13.81 -9.80
CA THR A 7 -7.00 13.67 -11.24
C THR A 7 -5.58 13.26 -11.58
N ASN A 8 -4.60 13.65 -10.74
CA ASN A 8 -3.20 13.32 -11.02
C ASN A 8 -2.90 11.86 -10.79
N GLU A 9 -3.65 11.20 -9.91
CA GLU A 9 -3.41 9.81 -9.55
C GLU A 9 -4.32 8.84 -10.29
N ALA A 10 -5.43 9.35 -10.83
CA ALA A 10 -6.38 8.48 -11.53
C ALA A 10 -5.71 7.84 -12.74
N GLY A 11 -6.00 6.58 -12.97
CA GLY A 11 -5.44 5.83 -14.09
C GLY A 11 -4.14 5.12 -13.77
N GLN A 12 -3.53 5.38 -12.62
CA GLN A 12 -2.31 4.69 -12.23
C GLN A 12 -2.64 3.33 -11.60
N ARG A 13 -1.68 2.44 -11.66
CA ARG A 13 -1.83 1.17 -10.96
C ARG A 13 -1.69 1.41 -9.45
N LEU A 14 -2.41 0.63 -8.69
CA LEU A 14 -2.41 0.77 -7.23
C LEU A 14 -1.00 0.60 -6.65
N ASP A 15 -0.27 -0.41 -7.10
CA ASP A 15 1.08 -0.64 -6.60
C ASP A 15 2.01 0.51 -6.94
N LYS A 16 1.89 1.06 -8.13
CA LYS A 16 2.73 2.17 -8.54
C LYS A 16 2.46 3.42 -7.71
N PHE A 17 1.19 3.70 -7.45
CA PHE A 17 0.83 4.84 -6.62
C PHE A 17 1.38 4.68 -5.21
N LEU A 18 1.23 3.49 -4.64
CA LEU A 18 1.69 3.25 -3.27
C LEU A 18 3.21 3.34 -3.16
N ARG A 19 3.93 2.89 -4.18
CA ARG A 19 5.39 3.00 -4.18
C ARG A 19 5.84 4.45 -4.17
N LYS A 20 5.13 5.29 -4.89
CA LYS A 20 5.44 6.73 -4.92
C LYS A 20 5.06 7.40 -3.61
N TYR A 21 3.92 7.06 -3.07
CA TYR A 21 3.39 7.71 -1.88
C TYR A 21 4.18 7.31 -0.64
N PHE A 22 4.55 6.05 -0.55
CA PHE A 22 5.28 5.51 0.61
C PHE A 22 6.69 5.14 0.18
N LYS A 23 7.53 6.15 -0.01
CA LYS A 23 8.87 5.93 -0.54
C LYS A 23 9.75 5.10 0.39
N ASP A 24 9.49 5.17 1.68
CA ASP A 24 10.30 4.47 2.68
C ASP A 24 9.85 3.04 2.92
N VAL A 25 8.80 2.61 2.24
CA VAL A 25 8.24 1.28 2.44
C VAL A 25 8.70 0.38 1.30
N PRO A 26 9.29 -0.79 1.60
CA PRO A 26 9.72 -1.70 0.54
C PRO A 26 8.52 -2.26 -0.22
N LEU A 27 8.75 -2.58 -1.48
CA LEU A 27 7.69 -3.08 -2.35
C LEU A 27 7.06 -4.36 -1.80
N SER A 28 7.87 -5.21 -1.20
CA SER A 28 7.36 -6.46 -0.62
C SER A 28 6.35 -6.18 0.50
N ALA A 29 6.58 -5.15 1.29
CA ALA A 29 5.64 -4.79 2.35
C ALA A 29 4.33 -4.27 1.77
N ILE A 30 4.40 -3.54 0.67
CA ILE A 30 3.22 -3.05 -0.02
C ILE A 30 2.39 -4.22 -0.55
N PHE A 31 3.04 -5.17 -1.22
CA PHE A 31 2.34 -6.33 -1.73
C PHE A 31 1.73 -7.16 -0.61
N LYS A 32 2.46 -7.31 0.49
CA LYS A 32 1.96 -8.05 1.63
C LYS A 32 0.73 -7.38 2.23
N ALA A 33 0.76 -6.05 2.35
CA ALA A 33 -0.36 -5.31 2.90
C ALA A 33 -1.59 -5.43 2.00
N LEU A 34 -1.39 -5.38 0.69
CA LEU A 34 -2.49 -5.57 -0.25
C LEU A 34 -3.09 -6.96 -0.12
N ARG A 35 -2.25 -7.97 0.01
CA ARG A 35 -2.70 -9.35 0.11
C ARG A 35 -3.47 -9.59 1.40
N LYS A 36 -3.00 -9.00 2.49
CA LYS A 36 -3.65 -9.17 3.78
C LYS A 36 -4.93 -8.35 3.93
N GLY A 37 -5.09 -7.33 3.09
CA GLY A 37 -6.22 -6.43 3.22
C GLY A 37 -5.96 -5.26 4.15
N ASP A 38 -4.70 -5.00 4.48
CA ASP A 38 -4.34 -3.81 5.26
C ASP A 38 -4.41 -2.55 4.42
N ILE A 39 -4.42 -2.69 3.09
CA ILE A 39 -4.65 -1.59 2.17
C ILE A 39 -5.88 -1.94 1.35
N ARG A 40 -6.88 -1.05 1.39
CA ARG A 40 -8.15 -1.28 0.68
C ARG A 40 -8.52 -0.05 -0.12
N VAL A 41 -9.29 -0.27 -1.17
CA VAL A 41 -9.84 0.82 -1.99
C VAL A 41 -11.34 0.79 -1.83
N ASN A 42 -11.91 1.90 -1.34
CA ASN A 42 -13.35 2.02 -1.06
C ASN A 42 -13.85 0.91 -0.15
N GLY A 43 -13.01 0.52 0.82
CA GLY A 43 -13.35 -0.53 1.75
C GLY A 43 -13.24 -1.94 1.23
N THR A 44 -12.76 -2.12 0.00
CA THR A 44 -12.65 -3.42 -0.64
C THR A 44 -11.19 -3.74 -0.92
N LYS A 45 -10.80 -5.00 -0.65
CA LYS A 45 -9.45 -5.46 -0.94
C LYS A 45 -9.25 -5.54 -2.45
N LYS A 46 -8.19 -4.93 -2.96
CA LYS A 46 -7.88 -4.91 -4.38
C LYS A 46 -6.49 -5.48 -4.62
N LYS A 47 -6.27 -5.93 -5.85
CA LYS A 47 -4.96 -6.44 -6.24
C LYS A 47 -4.04 -5.29 -6.63
N GLU A 48 -2.75 -5.60 -6.70
CA GLU A 48 -1.75 -4.59 -6.99
C GLU A 48 -1.91 -3.97 -8.37
N ASN A 49 -2.51 -4.69 -9.31
CA ASN A 49 -2.69 -4.18 -10.68
C ASN A 49 -4.00 -3.41 -10.86
N TYR A 50 -4.70 -3.15 -9.78
CA TYR A 50 -5.94 -2.39 -9.88
C TYR A 50 -5.67 -0.98 -10.38
N ALA A 51 -6.43 -0.52 -11.36
CA ALA A 51 -6.30 0.82 -11.90
C ALA A 51 -7.14 1.79 -11.08
N LEU A 52 -6.48 2.80 -10.50
CA LEU A 52 -7.15 3.77 -9.67
C LEU A 52 -8.06 4.66 -10.49
N GLU A 53 -9.19 5.05 -9.90
CA GLU A 53 -10.15 5.92 -10.55
C GLU A 53 -10.33 7.18 -9.74
N LEU A 54 -10.74 8.24 -10.42
CA LEU A 54 -11.00 9.51 -9.76
C LEU A 54 -12.06 9.31 -8.68
N GLY A 55 -11.75 9.82 -7.47
CA GLY A 55 -12.67 9.69 -6.38
C GLY A 55 -12.51 8.44 -5.53
N ASP A 56 -11.63 7.52 -5.94
CA ASP A 56 -11.34 6.36 -5.12
C ASP A 56 -10.72 6.78 -3.80
N GLU A 57 -11.05 6.06 -2.74
CA GLU A 57 -10.48 6.30 -1.42
C GLU A 57 -9.67 5.09 -1.00
N ILE A 58 -8.37 5.30 -0.81
CA ILE A 58 -7.47 4.23 -0.38
C ILE A 58 -7.34 4.29 1.14
N GLU A 59 -7.65 3.18 1.79
CA GLU A 59 -7.51 3.07 3.24
C GLU A 59 -6.28 2.24 3.55
N VAL A 60 -5.35 2.81 4.33
CA VAL A 60 -4.14 2.11 4.76
C VAL A 60 -4.25 1.92 6.26
N ARG A 61 -4.35 0.66 6.68
CA ARG A 61 -4.49 0.32 8.09
C ARG A 61 -3.15 0.07 8.74
N TYR A 62 -2.26 -0.62 8.02
CA TYR A 62 -0.94 -0.92 8.53
C TYR A 62 0.02 -1.09 7.35
N LEU A 63 1.23 -0.52 7.49
CA LEU A 63 2.23 -0.62 6.45
C LEU A 63 3.60 -0.60 7.10
N GLN A 64 4.33 -1.69 6.93
CA GLN A 64 5.63 -1.84 7.55
C GLN A 64 6.67 -0.97 6.86
N SER A 65 7.34 -0.12 7.63
CA SER A 65 8.39 0.75 7.10
C SER A 65 9.73 0.03 7.14
N LYS A 66 10.72 0.63 6.47
CA LYS A 66 12.07 0.08 6.49
C LYS A 66 12.63 0.01 7.90
N LYS A 67 12.34 1.02 8.70
CA LYS A 67 12.84 1.04 10.07
C LYS A 67 12.35 -0.16 10.86
N GLU A 68 11.10 -0.48 10.70
CA GLU A 68 10.52 -1.60 11.43
C GLU A 68 11.07 -2.92 10.95
N SER A 69 11.35 -3.03 9.67
CA SER A 69 11.86 -4.28 9.14
C SER A 69 13.25 -4.60 9.65
N ASN A 70 13.98 -3.61 10.12
CA ASN A 70 15.30 -3.85 10.67
C ASN A 70 15.27 -4.42 12.07
N SER A 71 14.18 -4.29 12.73
CA SER A 71 14.13 -4.75 14.11
C SER A 71 13.71 -6.20 14.20
N SER A 72 13.59 -6.90 13.45
CA SER A 72 13.09 -8.18 13.59
C SER A 72 13.62 -9.36 13.01
N LYS A 73 13.78 -8.97 13.24
CA LYS A 73 13.83 -9.83 12.88
C LYS A 73 14.04 -10.66 12.95
N GLU A 74 14.09 -10.47 13.07
CA GLU A 74 14.07 -11.16 12.98
C GLU A 74 14.18 -11.90 13.12
N VAL A 75 14.48 -11.81 13.37
CA VAL A 75 14.42 -12.50 13.35
C VAL A 75 14.39 -13.29 13.40
N ASN A 76 14.46 -13.36 13.54
CA ASN A 76 14.25 -14.15 13.59
C ASN A 76 14.09 -14.97 13.49
N PHE A 77 14.18 -15.04 13.46
CA PHE A 77 13.97 -15.89 13.33
C PHE A 77 13.91 -16.68 13.10
N ILE A 78 13.96 -16.64 13.08
CA ILE A 78 13.86 -17.50 12.88
C ILE A 78 13.98 -18.06 12.84
#